data_25fda888066904e5590d176e83e86cfa
#
_entry.id   25fda888066904e5590d176e83e86cfa
#
_cell.length_a   1.000
_cell.length_b   1.000
_cell.length_c   1.000
_cell.angle_alpha   90.00
_cell.angle_beta   90.00
_cell.angle_gamma   90.00
#
_symmetry.space_group_name_H-M   'P 1'
#
loop_
_entity.id
_entity.type
_entity.pdbx_description
1 polymer ?
#
loop_
_entity_poly.entity_id
_entity_poly.type
_entity_poly.pdbx_seq_one_letter_code
_entity_poly.pdbx_strand_id
1 'polypeptide(L)'
;IRGYDVLNENIVSISKYFVEPQTNVFDLGCSTGNLINKIQEENPEAEYYGIELCEDFAKIPNDNIAYLEEDIRDTWIDDASFVTSVFTLQFINPEDRLEILSNIYHGLNIGGGFVVAEKILATDSKMQDIFTSTYYDFKSEKFTAKEIFDKERELRSMLKPMPLEDLTNMLYDVGFKSVQPFWQSYLFVGILAIK
;
A
#
# COMPACT_ATOMS: atom_id res chain seq x y z
N ILE A 1 5.38 -8.14 -9.04
CA ILE A 1 5.43 -8.78 -7.70
C ILE A 1 4.71 -10.11 -7.80
N ARG A 2 5.26 -11.17 -7.21
CA ARG A 2 4.63 -12.49 -7.21
C ARG A 2 3.39 -12.48 -6.31
N GLY A 3 2.24 -12.87 -6.87
CA GLY A 3 0.98 -12.89 -6.14
C GLY A 3 0.33 -11.50 -5.94
N TYR A 4 0.69 -10.51 -6.75
CA TYR A 4 0.12 -9.17 -6.69
C TYR A 4 -1.41 -9.18 -6.94
N ASP A 5 -1.88 -10.02 -7.87
CA ASP A 5 -3.31 -10.13 -8.14
C ASP A 5 -4.07 -10.67 -6.91
N VAL A 6 -3.50 -11.68 -6.22
CA VAL A 6 -4.06 -12.23 -4.99
C VAL A 6 -4.08 -11.19 -3.87
N LEU A 7 -3.03 -10.36 -3.74
CA LEU A 7 -3.04 -9.24 -2.78
C LEU A 7 -4.21 -8.30 -3.05
N ASN A 8 -4.40 -7.87 -4.29
CA ASN A 8 -5.48 -6.96 -4.66
C ASN A 8 -6.87 -7.59 -4.42
N GLU A 9 -7.07 -8.86 -4.79
CA GLU A 9 -8.31 -9.60 -4.51
C GLU A 9 -8.60 -9.67 -2.99
N ASN A 10 -7.59 -9.92 -2.19
CA ASN A 10 -7.72 -9.91 -0.73
C ASN A 10 -8.09 -8.52 -0.20
N ILE A 11 -7.48 -7.45 -0.70
CA ILE A 11 -7.79 -6.07 -0.29
C ILE A 11 -9.25 -5.73 -0.64
N VAL A 12 -9.69 -6.04 -1.86
CA VAL A 12 -11.09 -5.84 -2.28
C VAL A 12 -12.05 -6.65 -1.40
N SER A 13 -11.70 -7.89 -1.05
CA SER A 13 -12.53 -8.70 -0.15
C SER A 13 -12.59 -8.11 1.27
N ILE A 14 -11.46 -7.59 1.78
CA ILE A 14 -11.36 -6.93 3.09
C ILE A 14 -12.18 -5.65 3.11
N SER A 15 -12.16 -4.84 2.03
CA SER A 15 -12.85 -3.56 1.98
C SER A 15 -14.34 -3.66 2.30
N LYS A 16 -14.99 -4.77 1.94
CA LYS A 16 -16.42 -5.04 2.21
C LYS A 16 -16.79 -5.04 3.69
N TYR A 17 -15.82 -5.20 4.58
CA TYR A 17 -16.04 -5.22 6.03
C TYR A 17 -15.82 -3.86 6.68
N PHE A 18 -15.27 -2.88 5.94
CA PHE A 18 -14.89 -1.57 6.46
C PHE A 18 -15.58 -0.42 5.76
N VAL A 19 -15.76 -0.51 4.44
CA VAL A 19 -16.36 0.58 3.68
C VAL A 19 -17.82 0.76 4.10
N GLU A 20 -18.13 1.97 4.58
CA GLU A 20 -19.47 2.37 4.99
C GLU A 20 -20.07 3.37 3.99
N PRO A 21 -21.39 3.36 3.76
CA PRO A 21 -22.04 4.34 2.91
C PRO A 21 -21.79 5.77 3.37
N GLN A 22 -21.60 6.70 2.44
CA GLN A 22 -21.41 8.13 2.68
C GLN A 22 -20.15 8.49 3.50
N THR A 23 -19.18 7.57 3.60
CA THR A 23 -17.86 7.84 4.16
C THR A 23 -16.81 7.90 3.05
N ASN A 24 -15.61 8.34 3.39
CA ASN A 24 -14.51 8.45 2.45
C ASN A 24 -13.67 7.18 2.39
N VAL A 25 -13.19 6.86 1.20
CA VAL A 25 -12.21 5.80 0.92
C VAL A 25 -11.02 6.40 0.18
N PHE A 26 -9.82 6.20 0.70
CA PHE A 26 -8.59 6.72 0.10
C PHE A 26 -7.68 5.61 -0.38
N ASP A 27 -7.09 5.78 -1.57
CA ASP A 27 -5.99 4.95 -2.08
C ASP A 27 -4.74 5.83 -2.28
N LEU A 28 -3.79 5.71 -1.35
CA LEU A 28 -2.59 6.55 -1.28
C LEU A 28 -1.48 5.96 -2.15
N GLY A 29 -1.16 6.64 -3.24
CA GLY A 29 -0.31 6.15 -4.31
C GLY A 29 -1.07 5.23 -5.26
N CYS A 30 -2.23 5.68 -5.72
CA CYS A 30 -3.19 4.86 -6.47
C CYS A 30 -2.70 4.47 -7.89
N SER A 31 -1.57 5.02 -8.37
CA SER A 31 -1.04 4.77 -9.73
C SER A 31 -2.11 4.97 -10.81
N THR A 32 -2.48 3.96 -11.57
CA THR A 32 -3.54 4.03 -12.58
C THR A 32 -4.96 3.96 -12.01
N GLY A 33 -5.12 3.74 -10.71
CA GLY A 33 -6.42 3.60 -10.04
C GLY A 33 -7.04 2.19 -10.13
N ASN A 34 -6.27 1.17 -10.52
CA ASN A 34 -6.82 -0.19 -10.71
C ASN A 34 -7.41 -0.78 -9.41
N LEU A 35 -6.78 -0.57 -8.26
CA LEU A 35 -7.25 -1.09 -6.98
C LEU A 35 -8.51 -0.34 -6.52
N ILE A 36 -8.47 0.99 -6.49
CA ILE A 36 -9.58 1.81 -6.01
C ILE A 36 -10.84 1.64 -6.86
N ASN A 37 -10.70 1.42 -8.18
CA ASN A 37 -11.85 1.10 -9.04
C ASN A 37 -12.53 -0.19 -8.62
N LYS A 38 -11.78 -1.25 -8.34
CA LYS A 38 -12.33 -2.53 -7.89
C LYS A 38 -13.00 -2.42 -6.51
N ILE A 39 -12.45 -1.60 -5.61
CA ILE A 39 -13.07 -1.34 -4.30
C ILE A 39 -14.38 -0.59 -4.49
N GLN A 40 -14.41 0.42 -5.37
CA GLN A 40 -15.60 1.22 -5.67
C GLN A 40 -16.71 0.38 -6.32
N GLU A 41 -16.39 -0.52 -7.24
CA GLU A 41 -17.36 -1.44 -7.86
C GLU A 41 -18.07 -2.32 -6.83
N GLU A 42 -17.36 -2.75 -5.79
CA GLU A 42 -17.92 -3.60 -4.73
C GLU A 42 -18.68 -2.83 -3.64
N ASN A 43 -18.41 -1.51 -3.50
CA ASN A 43 -18.97 -0.68 -2.44
C ASN A 43 -19.38 0.70 -3.01
N PRO A 44 -20.40 0.79 -3.87
CA PRO A 44 -20.66 1.99 -4.68
C PRO A 44 -21.23 3.20 -3.92
N GLU A 45 -21.54 3.09 -2.63
CA GLU A 45 -22.23 4.11 -1.86
C GLU A 45 -21.30 5.03 -1.03
N ALA A 46 -19.98 4.83 -1.13
CA ALA A 46 -18.96 5.68 -0.49
C ALA A 46 -18.37 6.71 -1.47
N GLU A 47 -17.61 7.66 -0.96
CA GLU A 47 -16.85 8.66 -1.72
C GLU A 47 -15.41 8.18 -1.89
N TYR A 48 -14.84 8.30 -3.11
CA TYR A 48 -13.55 7.70 -3.45
C TYR A 48 -12.51 8.72 -3.88
N TYR A 49 -11.31 8.63 -3.27
CA TYR A 49 -10.18 9.51 -3.52
C TYR A 49 -8.92 8.71 -3.84
N GLY A 50 -8.45 8.81 -5.08
CA GLY A 50 -7.18 8.25 -5.53
C GLY A 50 -6.08 9.31 -5.52
N ILE A 51 -5.10 9.17 -4.65
CA ILE A 51 -3.99 10.13 -4.50
C ILE A 51 -2.76 9.60 -5.24
N GLU A 52 -2.18 10.40 -6.12
CA GLU A 52 -0.97 10.02 -6.86
C GLU A 52 -0.16 11.25 -7.24
N LEU A 53 1.12 11.25 -6.87
CA LEU A 53 2.04 12.37 -7.13
C LEU A 53 2.52 12.40 -8.60
N CYS A 54 2.59 11.24 -9.27
CA CYS A 54 3.15 11.13 -10.61
C CYS A 54 2.08 11.33 -11.68
N GLU A 55 2.19 12.43 -12.44
CA GLU A 55 1.30 12.77 -13.55
C GLU A 55 1.33 11.75 -14.71
N ASP A 56 2.45 11.00 -14.85
CA ASP A 56 2.65 10.07 -15.95
C ASP A 56 1.71 8.85 -15.93
N PHE A 57 1.04 8.59 -14.80
CA PHE A 57 0.07 7.50 -14.70
C PHE A 57 -1.28 7.89 -15.30
N ALA A 58 -1.58 7.35 -16.48
CA ALA A 58 -2.92 7.48 -17.07
C ALA A 58 -3.95 6.80 -16.15
N LYS A 59 -4.88 7.58 -15.62
CA LYS A 59 -5.95 7.06 -14.73
C LYS A 59 -6.98 6.27 -15.53
N ILE A 60 -7.49 5.20 -14.92
CA ILE A 60 -8.68 4.50 -15.43
C ILE A 60 -9.86 5.45 -15.25
N PRO A 61 -10.57 5.82 -16.32
CA PRO A 61 -11.70 6.74 -16.20
C PRO A 61 -12.81 6.17 -15.33
N ASN A 62 -13.19 6.91 -14.28
CA ASN A 62 -14.33 6.59 -13.42
C ASN A 62 -14.85 7.88 -12.77
N ASP A 63 -16.07 8.30 -13.14
CA ASP A 63 -16.69 9.54 -12.66
C ASP A 63 -17.03 9.48 -11.15
N ASN A 64 -17.00 8.29 -10.53
CA ASN A 64 -17.24 8.09 -9.10
C ASN A 64 -15.96 8.17 -8.26
N ILE A 65 -14.80 8.45 -8.86
CA ILE A 65 -13.52 8.54 -8.16
C ILE A 65 -12.88 9.91 -8.43
N ALA A 66 -12.60 10.66 -7.38
CA ALA A 66 -11.80 11.87 -7.46
C ALA A 66 -10.32 11.50 -7.46
N TYR A 67 -9.65 11.68 -8.60
CA TYR A 67 -8.19 11.52 -8.69
C TYR A 67 -7.50 12.85 -8.40
N LEU A 68 -6.68 12.89 -7.36
CA LEU A 68 -5.94 14.07 -6.92
C LEU A 68 -4.44 13.87 -7.20
N GLU A 69 -3.83 14.84 -7.87
CA GLU A 69 -2.38 14.91 -8.07
C GLU A 69 -1.77 15.60 -6.86
N GLU A 70 -1.37 14.81 -5.86
CA GLU A 70 -0.97 15.30 -4.56
C GLU A 70 0.06 14.39 -3.90
N ASP A 71 0.91 14.97 -3.06
CA ASP A 71 1.81 14.20 -2.20
C ASP A 71 1.04 13.66 -1.00
N ILE A 72 1.19 12.37 -0.70
CA ILE A 72 0.52 11.73 0.45
C ILE A 72 0.92 12.35 1.80
N ARG A 73 2.02 13.10 1.87
CA ARG A 73 2.44 13.86 3.06
C ARG A 73 1.56 15.07 3.33
N ASP A 74 0.96 15.63 2.29
CA ASP A 74 0.14 16.84 2.34
C ASP A 74 -1.36 16.52 2.27
N THR A 75 -1.71 15.26 2.00
CA THR A 75 -3.10 14.81 1.83
C THR A 75 -3.88 14.89 3.14
N TRP A 76 -5.00 15.60 3.12
CA TRP A 76 -5.95 15.63 4.23
C TRP A 76 -6.88 14.42 4.18
N ILE A 77 -6.86 13.60 5.24
CA ILE A 77 -7.72 12.42 5.39
C ILE A 77 -8.73 12.69 6.50
N ASP A 78 -10.01 12.56 6.21
CA ASP A 78 -11.08 12.70 7.18
C ASP A 78 -12.28 11.81 6.82
N ASP A 79 -13.12 11.54 7.79
CA ASP A 79 -14.33 10.71 7.66
C ASP A 79 -14.10 9.40 6.88
N ALA A 80 -12.90 8.83 7.02
CA ALA A 80 -12.50 7.67 6.24
C ALA A 80 -12.95 6.37 6.94
N SER A 81 -13.65 5.51 6.22
CA SER A 81 -13.95 4.14 6.66
C SER A 81 -12.88 3.15 6.23
N PHE A 82 -12.19 3.42 5.10
CA PHE A 82 -11.15 2.55 4.60
C PHE A 82 -10.04 3.36 3.88
N VAL A 83 -8.79 3.01 4.17
CA VAL A 83 -7.62 3.62 3.52
C VAL A 83 -6.69 2.51 3.04
N THR A 84 -6.14 2.66 1.84
CA THR A 84 -5.12 1.76 1.29
C THR A 84 -3.83 2.52 0.95
N SER A 85 -2.69 1.86 1.14
CA SER A 85 -1.37 2.31 0.67
C SER A 85 -0.58 1.10 0.22
N VAL A 86 -0.53 0.86 -1.10
CA VAL A 86 0.03 -0.37 -1.66
C VAL A 86 1.32 -0.06 -2.41
N PHE A 87 2.44 -0.46 -1.81
CA PHE A 87 3.80 -0.23 -2.31
C PHE A 87 4.16 1.24 -2.50
N THR A 88 3.66 2.10 -1.63
CA THR A 88 3.82 3.56 -1.69
C THR A 88 4.73 4.08 -0.58
N LEU A 89 4.49 3.73 0.69
CA LEU A 89 5.29 4.22 1.82
C LEU A 89 6.77 3.82 1.71
N GLN A 90 7.10 2.74 1.03
CA GLN A 90 8.48 2.32 0.79
C GLN A 90 9.34 3.35 0.03
N PHE A 91 8.72 4.34 -0.62
CA PHE A 91 9.41 5.44 -1.30
C PHE A 91 9.60 6.67 -0.40
N ILE A 92 8.87 6.74 0.70
CA ILE A 92 8.92 7.84 1.67
C ILE A 92 10.09 7.64 2.64
N ASN A 93 10.73 8.73 3.06
CA ASN A 93 11.76 8.66 4.10
C ASN A 93 11.18 8.09 5.40
N PRO A 94 11.90 7.22 6.12
CA PRO A 94 11.41 6.65 7.37
C PRO A 94 10.97 7.67 8.41
N GLU A 95 11.64 8.83 8.46
CA GLU A 95 11.34 9.94 9.36
C GLU A 95 9.98 10.59 9.10
N ASP A 96 9.50 10.59 7.85
CA ASP A 96 8.22 11.20 7.47
C ASP A 96 7.03 10.22 7.64
N ARG A 97 7.30 8.91 7.73
CA ARG A 97 6.23 7.88 7.72
C ARG A 97 5.33 7.93 8.93
N LEU A 98 5.89 8.24 10.11
CA LEU A 98 5.12 8.29 11.35
C LEU A 98 4.04 9.37 11.29
N GLU A 99 4.35 10.53 10.68
CA GLU A 99 3.40 11.61 10.49
C GLU A 99 2.27 11.22 9.52
N ILE A 100 2.61 10.58 8.39
CA ILE A 100 1.63 10.06 7.44
C ILE A 100 0.71 9.03 8.11
N LEU A 101 1.27 8.04 8.83
CA LEU A 101 0.50 7.02 9.53
C LEU A 101 -0.39 7.62 10.62
N SER A 102 0.09 8.66 11.32
CA SER A 102 -0.69 9.41 12.30
C SER A 102 -1.86 10.14 11.65
N ASN A 103 -1.65 10.78 10.50
CA ASN A 103 -2.70 11.43 9.72
C ASN A 103 -3.78 10.42 9.27
N ILE A 104 -3.36 9.26 8.73
CA ILE A 104 -4.27 8.16 8.38
C ILE A 104 -5.08 7.71 9.60
N TYR A 105 -4.40 7.45 10.73
CA TYR A 105 -5.08 7.03 11.97
C TYR A 105 -6.12 8.04 12.43
N HIS A 106 -5.79 9.32 12.45
CA HIS A 106 -6.72 10.36 12.90
C HIS A 106 -7.90 10.54 11.95
N GLY A 107 -7.66 10.47 10.64
CA GLY A 107 -8.69 10.61 9.61
C GLY A 107 -9.64 9.41 9.49
N LEU A 108 -9.22 8.23 9.95
CA LEU A 108 -10.08 7.05 9.99
C LEU A 108 -11.20 7.20 11.04
N ASN A 109 -12.38 6.73 10.73
CA ASN A 109 -13.48 6.53 11.67
C ASN A 109 -13.13 5.42 12.69
N ILE A 110 -13.80 5.43 13.85
CA ILE A 110 -13.62 4.36 14.85
C ILE A 110 -14.10 3.04 14.23
N GLY A 111 -13.24 2.03 14.25
CA GLY A 111 -13.49 0.74 13.59
C GLY A 111 -13.10 0.73 12.10
N GLY A 112 -12.64 1.83 11.56
CA GLY A 112 -12.16 1.92 10.18
C GLY A 112 -10.87 1.11 9.96
N GLY A 113 -10.67 0.68 8.71
CA GLY A 113 -9.56 -0.18 8.31
C GLY A 113 -8.48 0.55 7.50
N PHE A 114 -7.23 0.25 7.80
CA PHE A 114 -6.08 0.65 6.99
C PHE A 114 -5.35 -0.57 6.46
N VAL A 115 -5.17 -0.64 5.15
CA VAL A 115 -4.32 -1.65 4.50
C VAL A 115 -3.05 -1.01 4.00
N VAL A 116 -1.92 -1.52 4.47
CA VAL A 116 -0.60 -1.16 3.95
C VAL A 116 0.10 -2.38 3.39
N ALA A 117 0.66 -2.27 2.18
CA ALA A 117 1.48 -3.32 1.60
C ALA A 117 2.83 -2.75 1.19
N GLU A 118 3.93 -3.40 1.65
CA GLU A 118 5.29 -2.88 1.51
C GLU A 118 6.30 -3.98 1.22
N LYS A 119 7.42 -3.59 0.61
CA LYS A 119 8.64 -4.39 0.61
C LYS A 119 9.31 -4.26 1.98
N ILE A 120 9.64 -5.39 2.58
CA ILE A 120 10.31 -5.45 3.88
C ILE A 120 11.75 -5.96 3.76
N LEU A 121 12.53 -5.75 4.82
CA LEU A 121 13.82 -6.41 5.02
C LEU A 121 13.60 -7.75 5.71
N ALA A 122 14.42 -8.74 5.35
CA ALA A 122 14.45 -10.02 6.06
C ALA A 122 15.10 -9.86 7.45
N THR A 123 14.86 -10.82 8.33
CA THR A 123 15.39 -10.85 9.70
C THR A 123 16.91 -10.98 9.79
N ASP A 124 17.54 -11.54 8.75
CA ASP A 124 18.98 -11.69 8.64
C ASP A 124 19.46 -11.71 7.19
N SER A 125 20.76 -11.58 7.00
CA SER A 125 21.39 -11.50 5.66
C SER A 125 21.20 -12.75 4.83
N LYS A 126 21.23 -13.95 5.44
CA LYS A 126 21.05 -15.21 4.71
C LYS A 126 19.63 -15.34 4.17
N MET A 127 18.62 -14.99 4.98
CA MET A 127 17.23 -14.95 4.52
C MET A 127 17.02 -13.89 3.44
N GLN A 128 17.67 -12.73 3.59
CA GLN A 128 17.63 -11.67 2.58
C GLN A 128 18.14 -12.17 1.24
N ASP A 129 19.28 -12.86 1.22
CA ASP A 129 19.90 -13.40 -0.01
C ASP A 129 19.03 -14.49 -0.63
N ILE A 130 18.50 -15.42 0.18
CA ILE A 130 17.62 -16.50 -0.29
C ILE A 130 16.37 -15.92 -0.97
N PHE A 131 15.68 -15.00 -0.30
CA PHE A 131 14.44 -14.42 -0.85
C PHE A 131 14.70 -13.53 -2.07
N THR A 132 15.81 -12.80 -2.07
CA THR A 132 16.20 -12.00 -3.24
C THR A 132 16.51 -12.90 -4.44
N SER A 133 17.29 -13.97 -4.24
CA SER A 133 17.62 -14.92 -5.31
C SER A 133 16.38 -15.61 -5.86
N THR A 134 15.50 -16.11 -4.99
CA THR A 134 14.23 -16.74 -5.40
C THR A 134 13.33 -15.77 -6.15
N TYR A 135 13.34 -14.48 -5.77
CA TYR A 135 12.59 -13.46 -6.49
C TYR A 135 13.17 -13.15 -7.87
N TYR A 136 14.50 -13.24 -8.05
CA TYR A 136 15.14 -13.12 -9.36
C TYR A 136 14.81 -14.31 -10.25
N ASP A 137 14.77 -15.53 -9.72
CA ASP A 137 14.31 -16.70 -10.47
C ASP A 137 12.90 -16.49 -11.02
N PHE A 138 11.99 -16.02 -10.19
CA PHE A 138 10.63 -15.66 -10.63
C PHE A 138 10.60 -14.55 -11.69
N LYS A 139 11.41 -13.49 -11.55
CA LYS A 139 11.49 -12.43 -12.55
C LYS A 139 12.05 -12.95 -13.88
N SER A 140 13.02 -13.85 -13.84
CA SER A 140 13.69 -14.40 -15.02
C SER A 140 12.78 -15.22 -15.94
N GLU A 141 11.59 -15.61 -15.47
CA GLU A 141 10.55 -16.22 -16.31
C GLU A 141 10.00 -15.27 -17.38
N LYS A 142 10.08 -13.94 -17.14
CA LYS A 142 9.46 -12.92 -18.00
C LYS A 142 10.42 -11.82 -18.46
N PHE A 143 11.52 -11.61 -17.76
CA PHE A 143 12.47 -10.52 -18.00
C PHE A 143 13.89 -11.04 -18.15
N THR A 144 14.69 -10.38 -18.97
CA THR A 144 16.12 -10.67 -19.10
C THR A 144 16.89 -10.23 -17.86
N ALA A 145 18.05 -10.83 -17.62
CA ALA A 145 18.94 -10.45 -16.51
C ALA A 145 19.29 -8.95 -16.55
N LYS A 146 19.45 -8.37 -17.76
CA LYS A 146 19.75 -6.94 -17.93
C LYS A 146 18.60 -6.07 -17.46
N GLU A 147 17.37 -6.37 -17.86
CA GLU A 147 16.18 -5.61 -17.44
C GLU A 147 15.97 -5.68 -15.92
N ILE A 148 16.17 -6.89 -15.34
CA ILE A 148 16.09 -7.07 -13.88
C ILE A 148 17.12 -6.19 -13.19
N PHE A 149 18.38 -6.21 -13.65
CA PHE A 149 19.47 -5.47 -13.04
C PHE A 149 19.30 -3.94 -13.20
N ASP A 150 18.88 -3.49 -14.37
CA ASP A 150 18.64 -2.05 -14.64
C ASP A 150 17.53 -1.53 -13.72
N LYS A 151 16.42 -2.29 -13.56
CA LYS A 151 15.34 -1.92 -12.65
C LYS A 151 15.75 -1.94 -11.18
N GLU A 152 16.55 -2.92 -10.76
CA GLU A 152 17.08 -2.95 -9.38
C GLU A 152 18.00 -1.74 -9.09
N ARG A 153 18.79 -1.32 -10.07
CA ARG A 153 19.64 -0.13 -9.94
C ARG A 153 18.82 1.14 -9.79
N GLU A 154 17.77 1.30 -10.60
CA GLU A 154 16.83 2.43 -10.53
C GLU A 154 16.16 2.48 -9.15
N LEU A 155 15.58 1.36 -8.70
CA LEU A 155 14.83 1.30 -7.45
C LEU A 155 15.70 1.38 -6.19
N ARG A 156 16.97 1.01 -6.25
CA ARG A 156 17.85 0.92 -5.07
C ARG A 156 18.05 2.25 -4.35
N SER A 157 18.07 3.36 -5.10
CA SER A 157 18.19 4.70 -4.52
C SER A 157 16.86 5.25 -3.99
N MET A 158 15.75 4.69 -4.45
CA MET A 158 14.40 5.19 -4.17
C MET A 158 13.73 4.42 -3.03
N LEU A 159 13.87 3.08 -3.02
CA LEU A 159 13.24 2.22 -2.02
C LEU A 159 13.96 2.30 -0.68
N LYS A 160 13.17 2.43 0.37
CA LYS A 160 13.60 2.49 1.77
C LYS A 160 12.83 1.44 2.59
N PRO A 161 13.03 0.13 2.29
CA PRO A 161 12.34 -0.92 3.02
C PRO A 161 12.82 -0.96 4.47
N MET A 162 11.94 -1.39 5.38
CA MET A 162 12.24 -1.58 6.79
C MET A 162 11.87 -3.01 7.23
N PRO A 163 12.35 -3.49 8.38
CA PRO A 163 11.88 -4.75 8.96
C PRO A 163 10.37 -4.73 9.19
N LEU A 164 9.73 -5.91 9.11
CA LEU A 164 8.30 -6.05 9.39
C LEU A 164 7.94 -5.59 10.80
N GLU A 165 8.81 -5.90 11.76
CA GLU A 165 8.62 -5.49 13.16
C GLU A 165 8.56 -3.97 13.32
N ASP A 166 9.46 -3.23 12.65
CA ASP A 166 9.50 -1.77 12.72
C ASP A 166 8.22 -1.16 12.10
N LEU A 167 7.76 -1.67 10.95
CA LEU A 167 6.52 -1.22 10.33
C LEU A 167 5.31 -1.51 11.24
N THR A 168 5.27 -2.68 11.84
CA THR A 168 4.20 -3.08 12.76
C THR A 168 4.20 -2.21 14.03
N ASN A 169 5.39 -1.93 14.59
CA ASN A 169 5.53 -1.06 15.76
C ASN A 169 5.07 0.37 15.45
N MET A 170 5.42 0.92 14.29
CA MET A 170 4.94 2.25 13.88
C MET A 170 3.40 2.32 13.84
N LEU A 171 2.74 1.27 13.36
CA LEU A 171 1.27 1.20 13.36
C LEU A 171 0.70 1.19 14.79
N TYR A 172 1.28 0.44 15.71
CA TYR A 172 0.87 0.47 17.13
C TYR A 172 1.16 1.83 17.77
N ASP A 173 2.31 2.43 17.48
CA ASP A 173 2.74 3.71 18.07
C ASP A 173 1.80 4.87 17.71
N VAL A 174 1.21 4.86 16.51
CA VAL A 174 0.21 5.88 16.12
C VAL A 174 -1.19 5.59 16.66
N GLY A 175 -1.45 4.40 17.22
CA GLY A 175 -2.67 4.11 17.97
C GLY A 175 -3.53 2.96 17.45
N PHE A 176 -3.18 2.30 16.33
CA PHE A 176 -3.93 1.13 15.86
C PHE A 176 -3.94 0.03 16.92
N LYS A 177 -5.12 -0.55 17.20
CA LYS A 177 -5.30 -1.56 18.26
C LYS A 177 -5.11 -2.98 17.78
N SER A 178 -5.41 -3.22 16.49
CA SER A 178 -5.29 -4.53 15.87
C SER A 178 -4.45 -4.36 14.59
N VAL A 179 -3.33 -5.07 14.52
CA VAL A 179 -2.42 -5.03 13.37
C VAL A 179 -2.07 -6.47 13.01
N GLN A 180 -2.43 -6.89 11.80
CA GLN A 180 -2.26 -8.29 11.38
C GLN A 180 -1.78 -8.37 9.95
N PRO A 181 -0.62 -9.00 9.66
CA PRO A 181 -0.29 -9.44 8.32
C PRO A 181 -1.33 -10.43 7.79
N PHE A 182 -1.88 -10.18 6.61
CA PHE A 182 -2.86 -11.05 5.97
C PHE A 182 -2.36 -11.66 4.66
N TRP A 183 -1.27 -11.11 4.11
CA TRP A 183 -0.63 -11.61 2.90
C TRP A 183 0.88 -11.44 2.98
N GLN A 184 1.62 -12.41 2.48
CA GLN A 184 3.07 -12.32 2.34
C GLN A 184 3.56 -13.10 1.14
N SER A 185 4.46 -12.49 0.37
CA SER A 185 5.20 -13.13 -0.71
C SER A 185 6.67 -12.75 -0.59
N TYR A 186 7.46 -13.63 0.03
CA TYR A 186 8.88 -13.39 0.40
C TYR A 186 9.07 -12.07 1.16
N LEU A 187 9.68 -11.07 0.51
CA LEU A 187 9.96 -9.75 1.08
C LEU A 187 8.85 -8.72 0.82
N PHE A 188 7.67 -9.15 0.45
CA PHE A 188 6.50 -8.29 0.30
C PHE A 188 5.42 -8.72 1.27
N VAL A 189 4.88 -7.80 2.02
CA VAL A 189 3.86 -8.06 3.05
C VAL A 189 2.67 -7.13 2.87
N GLY A 190 1.46 -7.63 3.11
CA GLY A 190 0.23 -6.87 3.26
C GLY A 190 -0.26 -6.97 4.70
N ILE A 191 -0.53 -5.83 5.32
CA ILE A 191 -0.96 -5.70 6.72
C ILE A 191 -2.30 -4.99 6.76
N LEU A 192 -3.23 -5.50 7.55
CA LEU A 192 -4.45 -4.84 7.95
C LEU A 192 -4.28 -4.27 9.35
N ALA A 193 -4.60 -2.98 9.53
CA ALA A 193 -4.65 -2.30 10.81
C ALA A 193 -6.06 -1.73 11.05
N ILE A 194 -6.57 -1.82 12.28
CA ILE A 194 -7.92 -1.36 12.66
C ILE A 194 -7.80 -0.31 13.78
N LYS A 195 -8.49 0.81 13.60
CA LYS A 195 -8.60 1.91 14.58
C LYS A 195 -9.48 1.58 15.77
#